data_d3e98d3b0d3fa0afa195455bde50991c
#
_entry.id   d3e98d3b0d3fa0afa195455bde50991c
#
_cell.length_a   1.000
_cell.length_b   1.000
_cell.length_c   1.000
_cell.angle_alpha   90.00
_cell.angle_beta   90.00
_cell.angle_gamma   90.00
#
_symmetry.space_group_name_H-M   'P 1'
#
loop_
_entity.id
_entity.type
_entity.pdbx_description
1 polymer ?
#
loop_
_entity_poly.entity_id
_entity_poly.type
_entity_poly.pdbx_seq_one_letter_code
_entity_poly.pdbx_strand_id
1 'polypeptide(L)'
;MLAFLLGALSLFFDPLLAQNTNTLTPEATSPTRPVTGQGGMVATQEAHATRAALEVLAEGGNAVDAAVTAGFALAVTLPRAGNLGGGGFMLMHLAGENRQLALDYREKAPAAAHRDMFLTKEGALDPRLSRYTRMASGVPGTVRGLAHALHHYGTIPLQRALAPAIKLAADGFVVGQDLHHSLKSCADDLRADSEARRIFLDPGGKAWPVGSTLIQKDLARSLRLLSDKGPDAFYLGDIASRIHRDMSAQGGLITRKDLADYRTVERKPVKGYYRGWKIMSMPPPSSGGLHLVQMLNIMEHFPIDDYGPNSAQAIHVVSEAMKRAYADRSRYLGDPDFSEIPVAQLISKNYGKNLAEEIKPGRITPSSQITPGLGPLAPPESRETTHFSVIDREGNAVSNTYTLNFSYGSRIVVPGTGILLNNEMDDFSAKPGTPNAYGLIGGRRNAIEPGKRMLSSMTPTILLGEDDTIIATGSPGGSRIINIVLQLVSNIIDHGMNVAKATQTTRFHHQWLPDELRIEDGLEQETTARLVKWGHIVRPTGPIGSTQTVMMSKGVFQGASDPRIGGALTLGLSGNSFLQDKVLPRE
;
A
#
# COMPACT_ATOMS: atom_id res chain seq x y z
N MET A 1 -43.82 58.11 -46.38
CA MET A 1 -44.70 58.64 -45.30
C MET A 1 -44.39 57.89 -44.03
N LEU A 2 -44.07 58.64 -43.06
CA LEU A 2 -44.00 58.52 -41.63
C LEU A 2 -42.88 57.64 -41.01
N ALA A 3 -41.97 58.36 -40.46
CA ALA A 3 -41.02 57.99 -39.42
C ALA A 3 -41.75 57.80 -38.06
N PHE A 4 -41.19 56.98 -37.18
CA PHE A 4 -41.22 57.25 -35.75
C PHE A 4 -39.96 56.72 -35.08
N LEU A 5 -39.27 57.63 -34.45
CA LEU A 5 -38.20 57.47 -33.46
C LEU A 5 -38.78 56.89 -32.15
N LEU A 6 -37.99 56.15 -31.39
CA LEU A 6 -37.96 56.07 -29.93
C LEU A 6 -36.72 55.22 -29.59
N GLY A 7 -35.71 55.72 -28.98
CA GLY A 7 -35.57 56.18 -27.66
C GLY A 7 -34.72 55.17 -26.88
N ALA A 8 -33.38 55.37 -26.91
CA ALA A 8 -32.42 54.58 -26.13
C ALA A 8 -32.61 54.82 -24.63
N LEU A 9 -32.78 53.75 -23.83
CA LEU A 9 -32.59 53.78 -22.38
C LEU A 9 -31.44 52.84 -22.03
N SER A 10 -30.28 53.41 -21.85
CA SER A 10 -29.08 52.76 -21.32
C SER A 10 -29.27 52.53 -19.80
N LEU A 11 -29.43 51.30 -19.38
CA LEU A 11 -29.26 50.88 -17.99
C LEU A 11 -27.83 50.43 -17.80
N PHE A 12 -27.08 51.22 -17.05
CA PHE A 12 -25.75 50.85 -16.52
C PHE A 12 -25.96 49.65 -15.57
N PHE A 13 -25.44 48.51 -15.90
CA PHE A 13 -25.18 47.42 -14.97
C PHE A 13 -23.69 47.43 -14.61
N ASP A 14 -23.44 47.68 -13.32
CA ASP A 14 -22.14 47.59 -12.70
C ASP A 14 -21.59 46.16 -12.81
N PRO A 15 -20.37 45.91 -13.29
CA PRO A 15 -19.74 44.60 -13.27
C PRO A 15 -18.81 44.51 -12.07
N LEU A 16 -19.36 44.31 -10.87
CA LEU A 16 -18.56 44.02 -9.68
C LEU A 16 -19.26 42.91 -8.91
N LEU A 17 -18.90 41.67 -9.27
CA LEU A 17 -18.83 40.46 -8.45
C LEU A 17 -18.46 39.26 -9.32
N ALA A 18 -17.24 39.33 -9.93
CA ALA A 18 -16.60 38.11 -10.38
C ALA A 18 -16.06 37.38 -9.16
N GLN A 19 -16.83 36.42 -8.67
CA GLN A 19 -16.32 35.44 -7.71
C GLN A 19 -15.14 34.71 -8.34
N ASN A 20 -13.94 34.97 -7.81
CA ASN A 20 -12.76 34.18 -8.06
C ASN A 20 -12.97 32.78 -7.48
N THR A 21 -13.66 31.91 -8.19
CA THR A 21 -13.55 30.48 -7.99
C THR A 21 -12.20 30.07 -8.60
N ASN A 22 -11.17 30.05 -7.79
CA ASN A 22 -9.93 29.33 -8.09
C ASN A 22 -10.28 27.83 -8.20
N THR A 23 -10.81 27.43 -9.34
CA THR A 23 -10.84 26.04 -9.74
C THR A 23 -9.41 25.62 -9.99
N LEU A 24 -8.85 24.84 -9.05
CA LEU A 24 -7.67 24.04 -9.27
C LEU A 24 -8.02 23.05 -10.40
N THR A 25 -7.88 23.47 -11.65
CA THR A 25 -7.86 22.54 -12.78
C THR A 25 -6.56 21.76 -12.67
N PRO A 26 -6.60 20.42 -12.57
CA PRO A 26 -5.39 19.64 -12.72
C PRO A 26 -4.87 19.93 -14.13
N GLU A 27 -3.71 20.59 -14.26
CA GLU A 27 -2.99 20.54 -15.53
C GLU A 27 -2.85 19.08 -15.91
N ALA A 28 -3.24 18.72 -17.13
CA ALA A 28 -3.04 17.39 -17.68
C ALA A 28 -1.53 17.14 -17.69
N THR A 29 -1.01 16.50 -16.64
CA THR A 29 0.40 16.22 -16.48
C THR A 29 0.83 15.31 -17.62
N SER A 30 1.85 15.75 -18.38
CA SER A 30 2.52 14.85 -19.32
C SER A 30 2.95 13.60 -18.54
N PRO A 31 2.65 12.39 -19.00
CA PRO A 31 2.91 11.19 -18.25
C PRO A 31 4.35 11.01 -17.76
N THR A 32 5.31 11.73 -18.35
CA THR A 32 6.74 11.66 -17.98
C THR A 32 7.24 12.80 -17.09
N ARG A 33 6.37 13.75 -16.72
CA ARG A 33 6.74 14.88 -15.86
C ARG A 33 6.18 14.68 -14.45
N PRO A 34 7.01 14.79 -13.40
CA PRO A 34 6.53 14.73 -12.03
C PRO A 34 5.68 15.98 -11.69
N VAL A 35 4.73 15.80 -10.77
CA VAL A 35 4.11 16.93 -10.07
C VAL A 35 5.17 17.60 -9.21
N THR A 36 5.16 18.93 -9.14
CA THR A 36 6.13 19.71 -8.34
C THR A 36 5.44 20.45 -7.21
N GLY A 37 6.20 20.74 -6.14
CA GLY A 37 5.75 21.51 -4.98
C GLY A 37 6.92 22.17 -4.26
N GLN A 38 6.62 23.03 -3.26
CA GLN A 38 7.63 23.77 -2.50
C GLN A 38 7.48 23.67 -0.97
N GLY A 39 6.40 23.10 -0.47
CA GLY A 39 6.10 23.08 0.97
C GLY A 39 5.64 21.74 1.52
N GLY A 40 5.70 20.70 0.72
CA GLY A 40 5.27 19.34 1.05
C GLY A 40 4.57 18.67 -0.11
N MET A 41 4.47 17.35 -0.05
CA MET A 41 3.89 16.54 -1.12
C MET A 41 3.23 15.28 -0.61
N VAL A 42 2.12 14.92 -1.25
CA VAL A 42 1.31 13.73 -0.95
C VAL A 42 1.03 12.97 -2.23
N ALA A 43 1.19 11.66 -2.20
CA ALA A 43 0.77 10.74 -3.26
C ALA A 43 -0.04 9.58 -2.66
N THR A 44 -1.27 9.38 -3.13
CA THR A 44 -2.13 8.25 -2.71
C THR A 44 -2.84 7.62 -3.90
N GLN A 45 -3.42 6.44 -3.70
CA GLN A 45 -4.21 5.75 -4.73
C GLN A 45 -5.61 6.32 -4.95
N GLU A 46 -6.00 7.38 -4.18
CA GLU A 46 -7.35 7.93 -4.33
C GLU A 46 -7.35 9.46 -4.05
N ALA A 47 -7.99 10.20 -4.93
CA ALA A 47 -7.91 11.66 -5.00
C ALA A 47 -8.45 12.40 -3.76
N HIS A 48 -9.54 11.91 -3.14
CA HIS A 48 -10.08 12.55 -1.93
C HIS A 48 -9.12 12.42 -0.76
N ALA A 49 -8.47 11.27 -0.61
CA ALA A 49 -7.46 11.04 0.42
C ALA A 49 -6.23 11.94 0.23
N THR A 50 -5.76 12.09 -1.02
CA THR A 50 -4.65 13.01 -1.33
C THR A 50 -4.98 14.44 -0.95
N ARG A 51 -6.19 14.94 -1.31
CA ARG A 51 -6.62 16.30 -0.97
C ARG A 51 -6.74 16.52 0.54
N ALA A 52 -7.35 15.56 1.26
CA ALA A 52 -7.49 15.63 2.71
C ALA A 52 -6.12 15.68 3.43
N ALA A 53 -5.17 14.89 2.97
CA ALA A 53 -3.80 14.90 3.51
C ALA A 53 -3.05 16.19 3.18
N LEU A 54 -3.19 16.71 1.96
CA LEU A 54 -2.55 17.97 1.55
C LEU A 54 -3.11 19.16 2.34
N GLU A 55 -4.42 19.18 2.61
CA GLU A 55 -5.07 20.19 3.45
C GLU A 55 -4.44 20.24 4.85
N VAL A 56 -4.17 19.08 5.46
CA VAL A 56 -3.48 19.00 6.75
C VAL A 56 -2.06 19.59 6.67
N LEU A 57 -1.29 19.29 5.62
CA LEU A 57 0.02 19.93 5.42
C LEU A 57 -0.11 21.44 5.23
N ALA A 58 -1.13 21.91 4.49
CA ALA A 58 -1.39 23.34 4.28
C ALA A 58 -1.75 24.07 5.57
N GLU A 59 -2.40 23.41 6.52
CA GLU A 59 -2.73 23.93 7.85
C GLU A 59 -1.53 23.92 8.82
N GLY A 60 -0.38 23.34 8.42
CA GLY A 60 0.83 23.29 9.23
C GLY A 60 1.00 21.97 10.00
N GLY A 61 0.19 20.94 9.72
CA GLY A 61 0.42 19.58 10.21
C GLY A 61 1.67 18.98 9.56
N ASN A 62 2.28 17.99 10.22
CA ASN A 62 3.46 17.30 9.73
C ASN A 62 3.11 16.10 8.81
N ALA A 63 4.13 15.42 8.28
CA ALA A 63 3.95 14.27 7.38
C ALA A 63 3.15 13.11 8.04
N VAL A 64 3.27 12.92 9.36
CA VAL A 64 2.52 11.88 10.09
C VAL A 64 1.04 12.24 10.19
N ASP A 65 0.73 13.51 10.47
CA ASP A 65 -0.64 14.02 10.52
C ASP A 65 -1.36 13.79 9.18
N ALA A 66 -0.69 14.17 8.10
CA ALA A 66 -1.20 14.01 6.74
C ALA A 66 -1.36 12.53 6.36
N ALA A 67 -0.39 11.67 6.72
CA ALA A 67 -0.43 10.24 6.45
C ALA A 67 -1.59 9.56 7.20
N VAL A 68 -1.81 9.89 8.47
CA VAL A 68 -2.93 9.35 9.27
C VAL A 68 -4.28 9.80 8.70
N THR A 69 -4.39 11.06 8.31
CA THR A 69 -5.60 11.60 7.65
C THR A 69 -5.88 10.87 6.33
N ALA A 70 -4.84 10.65 5.49
CA ALA A 70 -4.96 9.85 4.27
C ALA A 70 -5.44 8.42 4.58
N GLY A 71 -4.87 7.77 5.59
CA GLY A 71 -5.23 6.40 5.97
C GLY A 71 -6.70 6.26 6.36
N PHE A 72 -7.24 7.20 7.15
CA PHE A 72 -8.67 7.20 7.49
C PHE A 72 -9.56 7.57 6.29
N ALA A 73 -9.15 8.50 5.43
CA ALA A 73 -9.90 8.86 4.24
C ALA A 73 -9.98 7.69 3.24
N LEU A 74 -8.86 6.99 3.01
CA LEU A 74 -8.81 5.80 2.16
C LEU A 74 -9.70 4.66 2.67
N ALA A 75 -9.88 4.52 3.99
CA ALA A 75 -10.81 3.54 4.56
C ALA A 75 -12.27 3.77 4.11
N VAL A 76 -12.59 4.99 3.69
CA VAL A 76 -13.91 5.37 3.15
C VAL A 76 -13.94 5.29 1.63
N THR A 77 -12.96 5.89 0.96
CA THR A 77 -13.01 6.15 -0.49
C THR A 77 -12.37 5.06 -1.34
N LEU A 78 -11.56 4.19 -0.76
CA LEU A 78 -10.91 3.05 -1.41
C LEU A 78 -11.24 1.72 -0.70
N PRO A 79 -12.51 1.34 -0.51
CA PRO A 79 -12.90 0.24 0.39
C PRO A 79 -12.38 -1.14 -0.03
N ARG A 80 -11.86 -1.28 -1.27
CA ARG A 80 -11.20 -2.54 -1.69
C ARG A 80 -9.90 -2.84 -0.93
N ALA A 81 -9.23 -1.81 -0.35
CA ALA A 81 -7.93 -1.95 0.30
C ALA A 81 -7.74 -1.03 1.51
N GLY A 82 -8.20 0.24 1.44
CA GLY A 82 -8.28 1.14 2.57
C GLY A 82 -9.25 0.61 3.62
N ASN A 83 -8.90 0.69 4.92
CA ASN A 83 -9.64 -0.07 5.91
C ASN A 83 -9.53 0.44 7.34
N LEU A 84 -10.46 -0.01 8.18
CA LEU A 84 -10.37 0.00 9.65
C LEU A 84 -10.21 -1.43 10.21
N GLY A 85 -10.68 -2.43 9.47
CA GLY A 85 -10.71 -3.83 9.89
C GLY A 85 -9.54 -4.68 9.40
N GLY A 86 -8.48 -4.08 8.92
CA GLY A 86 -7.25 -4.72 8.47
C GLY A 86 -6.02 -4.30 9.27
N GLY A 87 -4.86 -4.29 8.62
CA GLY A 87 -3.59 -3.89 9.22
C GLY A 87 -2.54 -3.47 8.19
N GLY A 88 -1.32 -3.21 8.65
CA GLY A 88 -0.27 -2.74 7.77
C GLY A 88 1.00 -2.32 8.48
N PHE A 89 1.80 -1.52 7.76
CA PHE A 89 3.10 -1.03 8.18
C PHE A 89 3.30 0.42 7.77
N MET A 90 3.87 1.21 8.67
CA MET A 90 4.26 2.58 8.43
C MET A 90 5.77 2.75 8.69
N LEU A 91 6.49 3.23 7.71
CA LEU A 91 7.88 3.65 7.87
C LEU A 91 7.92 5.16 7.99
N MET A 92 8.64 5.66 8.98
CA MET A 92 8.75 7.09 9.27
C MET A 92 10.22 7.52 9.34
N HIS A 93 10.53 8.65 8.73
CA HIS A 93 11.75 9.42 8.93
C HIS A 93 11.39 10.76 9.56
N LEU A 94 11.88 11.00 10.78
CA LEU A 94 11.70 12.24 11.53
C LEU A 94 12.98 13.07 11.37
N ALA A 95 12.94 14.05 10.47
CA ALA A 95 14.14 14.78 10.03
C ALA A 95 14.83 15.54 11.18
N GLY A 96 14.05 16.24 12.00
CA GLY A 96 14.56 17.02 13.14
C GLY A 96 15.33 16.18 14.18
N GLU A 97 14.96 14.90 14.33
CA GLU A 97 15.62 13.96 15.25
C GLU A 97 16.61 13.04 14.53
N ASN A 98 16.70 13.11 13.20
CA ASN A 98 17.37 12.11 12.36
C ASN A 98 17.02 10.66 12.75
N ARG A 99 15.77 10.46 13.17
CA ARG A 99 15.25 9.19 13.67
C ARG A 99 14.44 8.48 12.61
N GLN A 100 14.64 7.18 12.49
CA GLN A 100 13.89 6.33 11.59
C GLN A 100 13.28 5.17 12.37
N LEU A 101 12.00 4.93 12.16
CA LEU A 101 11.28 3.84 12.80
C LEU A 101 10.29 3.18 11.84
N ALA A 102 9.98 1.92 12.12
CA ALA A 102 8.97 1.14 11.44
C ALA A 102 7.87 0.78 12.44
N LEU A 103 6.64 1.19 12.16
CA LEU A 103 5.49 0.84 12.98
C LEU A 103 4.78 -0.36 12.36
N ASP A 104 4.76 -1.45 13.11
CA ASP A 104 4.08 -2.69 12.78
C ASP A 104 2.70 -2.71 13.44
N TYR A 105 1.68 -2.57 12.60
CA TYR A 105 0.27 -2.76 12.98
C TYR A 105 -0.41 -3.84 12.12
N ARG A 106 0.39 -4.85 11.70
CA ARG A 106 -0.08 -6.07 11.04
C ARG A 106 -1.09 -6.79 11.92
N GLU A 107 -2.03 -7.45 11.32
CA GLU A 107 -3.01 -8.29 11.99
C GLU A 107 -2.32 -9.41 12.78
N LYS A 108 -3.04 -9.93 13.78
CA LYS A 108 -2.61 -11.09 14.57
C LYS A 108 -3.62 -12.23 14.47
N ALA A 109 -3.14 -13.45 14.44
CA ALA A 109 -4.01 -14.60 14.60
C ALA A 109 -4.77 -14.53 15.93
N PRO A 110 -6.10 -14.74 15.95
CA PRO A 110 -6.87 -14.85 17.19
C PRO A 110 -6.34 -15.94 18.12
N ALA A 111 -6.60 -15.82 19.42
CA ALA A 111 -6.17 -16.82 20.42
C ALA A 111 -6.72 -18.23 20.17
N ALA A 112 -7.87 -18.33 19.51
CA ALA A 112 -8.49 -19.61 19.14
C ALA A 112 -7.98 -20.19 17.81
N ALA A 113 -7.08 -19.49 17.10
CA ALA A 113 -6.52 -19.99 15.85
C ALA A 113 -5.63 -21.22 16.10
N HIS A 114 -5.66 -22.16 15.18
CA HIS A 114 -4.81 -23.35 15.23
C HIS A 114 -4.34 -23.74 13.83
N ARG A 115 -3.24 -24.49 13.79
CA ARG A 115 -2.49 -24.81 12.57
C ARG A 115 -3.35 -25.33 11.42
N ASP A 116 -4.29 -26.23 11.72
CA ASP A 116 -5.03 -27.01 10.72
C ASP A 116 -6.45 -26.47 10.47
N MET A 117 -6.74 -25.23 10.93
CA MET A 117 -8.09 -24.65 10.91
C MET A 117 -8.69 -24.45 9.51
N PHE A 118 -7.88 -24.44 8.48
CA PHE A 118 -8.30 -24.31 7.07
C PHE A 118 -8.19 -25.60 6.27
N LEU A 119 -7.97 -26.74 6.94
CA LEU A 119 -7.90 -28.02 6.28
C LEU A 119 -9.27 -28.73 6.29
N THR A 120 -9.59 -29.44 5.21
CA THR A 120 -10.71 -30.39 5.18
C THR A 120 -10.40 -31.61 6.08
N LYS A 121 -11.40 -32.48 6.31
CA LYS A 121 -11.21 -33.71 7.06
C LYS A 121 -10.16 -34.63 6.43
N GLU A 122 -9.95 -34.53 5.12
CA GLU A 122 -8.97 -35.30 4.35
C GLU A 122 -7.58 -34.63 4.37
N GLY A 123 -7.43 -33.50 5.07
CA GLY A 123 -6.18 -32.76 5.19
C GLY A 123 -5.81 -31.94 3.95
N ALA A 124 -6.76 -31.67 3.05
CA ALA A 124 -6.58 -30.73 1.94
C ALA A 124 -6.88 -29.29 2.40
N LEU A 125 -6.22 -28.28 1.80
CA LEU A 125 -6.53 -26.88 2.05
C LEU A 125 -7.92 -26.55 1.46
N ASP A 126 -8.79 -25.92 2.27
CA ASP A 126 -10.03 -25.32 1.80
C ASP A 126 -9.82 -23.79 1.63
N PRO A 127 -9.63 -23.30 0.38
CA PRO A 127 -9.40 -21.89 0.13
C PRO A 127 -10.60 -21.01 0.48
N ARG A 128 -11.80 -21.56 0.58
CA ARG A 128 -12.97 -20.81 0.94
C ARG A 128 -12.97 -20.44 2.41
N LEU A 129 -12.53 -21.36 3.27
CA LEU A 129 -12.41 -21.11 4.71
C LEU A 129 -11.40 -20.00 5.01
N SER A 130 -10.25 -19.98 4.31
CA SER A 130 -9.20 -19.01 4.55
C SER A 130 -9.48 -17.63 3.94
N ARG A 131 -10.50 -17.47 3.07
CA ARG A 131 -10.72 -16.21 2.31
C ARG A 131 -12.06 -15.55 2.52
N TYR A 132 -13.16 -16.34 2.60
CA TYR A 132 -14.52 -15.81 2.50
C TYR A 132 -15.38 -16.19 3.72
N THR A 133 -14.75 -16.42 4.85
CA THR A 133 -15.42 -16.67 6.13
C THR A 133 -14.88 -15.74 7.21
N ARG A 134 -15.59 -15.65 8.31
CA ARG A 134 -15.13 -14.89 9.49
C ARG A 134 -13.89 -15.50 10.15
N MET A 135 -13.63 -16.80 9.91
CA MET A 135 -12.39 -17.46 10.36
C MET A 135 -11.14 -16.92 9.63
N ALA A 136 -11.32 -16.38 8.43
CA ALA A 136 -10.23 -15.80 7.65
C ALA A 136 -9.66 -14.51 8.23
N SER A 137 -10.35 -13.90 9.22
CA SER A 137 -10.00 -12.59 9.73
C SER A 137 -8.96 -12.68 10.86
N GLY A 138 -7.83 -11.98 10.67
CA GLY A 138 -6.91 -11.65 11.76
C GLY A 138 -7.43 -10.49 12.60
N VAL A 139 -6.95 -10.37 13.84
CA VAL A 139 -7.29 -9.28 14.76
C VAL A 139 -6.79 -7.96 14.17
N PRO A 140 -7.68 -6.98 13.90
CA PRO A 140 -7.32 -5.76 13.16
C PRO A 140 -6.33 -4.85 13.89
N GLY A 141 -5.42 -4.25 13.13
CA GLY A 141 -4.40 -3.33 13.63
C GLY A 141 -4.52 -1.88 13.19
N THR A 142 -5.20 -1.58 12.08
CA THR A 142 -5.17 -0.27 11.42
C THR A 142 -5.53 0.88 12.36
N VAL A 143 -6.63 0.78 13.10
CA VAL A 143 -7.07 1.87 13.99
C VAL A 143 -6.04 2.13 15.08
N ARG A 144 -5.46 1.08 15.69
CA ARG A 144 -4.42 1.23 16.72
C ARG A 144 -3.13 1.81 16.11
N GLY A 145 -2.76 1.38 14.90
CA GLY A 145 -1.56 1.84 14.21
C GLY A 145 -1.61 3.32 13.85
N LEU A 146 -2.69 3.74 13.19
CA LEU A 146 -2.87 5.15 12.81
C LEU A 146 -2.99 6.07 14.04
N ALA A 147 -3.74 5.65 15.06
CA ALA A 147 -3.85 6.43 16.30
C ALA A 147 -2.53 6.49 17.08
N HIS A 148 -1.75 5.40 17.10
CA HIS A 148 -0.41 5.38 17.70
C HIS A 148 0.55 6.34 17.00
N ALA A 149 0.61 6.28 15.68
CA ALA A 149 1.46 7.17 14.88
C ALA A 149 1.12 8.64 15.16
N LEU A 150 -0.17 9.00 15.13
CA LEU A 150 -0.63 10.35 15.39
C LEU A 150 -0.30 10.82 16.82
N HIS A 151 -0.56 9.97 17.81
CA HIS A 151 -0.37 10.32 19.22
C HIS A 151 1.11 10.58 19.57
N HIS A 152 2.03 9.79 19.01
CA HIS A 152 3.45 9.87 19.35
C HIS A 152 4.28 10.77 18.42
N TYR A 153 3.85 10.96 17.19
CA TYR A 153 4.63 11.62 16.12
C TYR A 153 3.88 12.70 15.35
N GLY A 154 2.56 12.80 15.54
CA GLY A 154 1.73 13.85 14.97
C GLY A 154 1.65 15.09 15.85
N THR A 155 1.06 16.15 15.31
CA THR A 155 0.87 17.45 15.95
C THR A 155 -0.59 17.87 16.07
N ILE A 156 -1.50 17.22 15.32
CA ILE A 156 -2.93 17.51 15.34
C ILE A 156 -3.72 16.51 16.18
N PRO A 157 -4.89 16.88 16.72
CA PRO A 157 -5.72 15.93 17.45
C PRO A 157 -6.39 14.92 16.51
N LEU A 158 -6.72 13.73 17.05
CA LEU A 158 -7.35 12.64 16.29
C LEU A 158 -8.67 13.07 15.62
N GLN A 159 -9.42 13.96 16.25
CA GLN A 159 -10.65 14.56 15.72
C GLN A 159 -10.41 15.26 14.39
N ARG A 160 -9.30 16.04 14.27
CA ARG A 160 -8.94 16.73 13.02
C ARG A 160 -8.56 15.74 11.93
N ALA A 161 -7.77 14.72 12.26
CA ALA A 161 -7.36 13.68 11.31
C ALA A 161 -8.54 12.85 10.79
N LEU A 162 -9.56 12.61 11.61
CA LEU A 162 -10.77 11.85 11.25
C LEU A 162 -11.83 12.68 10.50
N ALA A 163 -11.81 14.01 10.63
CA ALA A 163 -12.88 14.88 10.12
C ALA A 163 -13.17 14.70 8.62
N PRO A 164 -12.16 14.63 7.71
CA PRO A 164 -12.41 14.38 6.29
C PRO A 164 -13.05 13.02 6.01
N ALA A 165 -12.61 11.96 6.70
CA ALA A 165 -13.16 10.62 6.56
C ALA A 165 -14.61 10.56 7.03
N ILE A 166 -14.94 11.20 8.16
CA ILE A 166 -16.31 11.31 8.68
C ILE A 166 -17.21 12.01 7.66
N LYS A 167 -16.74 13.13 7.09
CA LYS A 167 -17.48 13.89 6.09
C LYS A 167 -17.73 13.06 4.84
N LEU A 168 -16.70 12.43 4.26
CA LEU A 168 -16.80 11.59 3.08
C LEU A 168 -17.74 10.38 3.29
N ALA A 169 -17.73 9.77 4.46
CA ALA A 169 -18.62 8.67 4.77
C ALA A 169 -20.07 9.11 5.01
N ALA A 170 -20.29 10.27 5.62
CA ALA A 170 -21.61 10.78 5.97
C ALA A 170 -22.35 11.43 4.79
N ASP A 171 -21.65 12.30 4.05
CA ASP A 171 -22.20 13.05 2.92
C ASP A 171 -22.10 12.26 1.62
N GLY A 172 -21.20 11.28 1.57
CA GLY A 172 -20.89 10.47 0.39
C GLY A 172 -19.85 11.11 -0.52
N PHE A 173 -19.42 10.32 -1.49
CA PHE A 173 -18.50 10.72 -2.56
C PHE A 173 -18.89 10.07 -3.88
N VAL A 174 -18.45 10.67 -4.98
CA VAL A 174 -18.82 10.21 -6.33
C VAL A 174 -18.09 8.91 -6.67
N VAL A 175 -18.82 7.91 -7.11
CA VAL A 175 -18.27 6.64 -7.61
C VAL A 175 -17.55 6.88 -8.95
N GLY A 176 -16.25 6.74 -8.94
CA GLY A 176 -15.41 6.81 -10.13
C GLY A 176 -15.35 5.48 -10.89
N GLN A 177 -14.69 5.50 -12.06
CA GLN A 177 -14.49 4.32 -12.91
C GLN A 177 -13.82 3.15 -12.19
N ASP A 178 -12.76 3.45 -11.43
CA ASP A 178 -11.96 2.45 -10.70
C ASP A 178 -12.80 1.75 -9.61
N LEU A 179 -13.53 2.52 -8.79
CA LEU A 179 -14.40 1.96 -7.77
C LEU A 179 -15.56 1.15 -8.39
N HIS A 180 -16.20 1.66 -9.46
CA HIS A 180 -17.22 0.91 -10.18
C HIS A 180 -16.70 -0.44 -10.69
N HIS A 181 -15.52 -0.43 -11.34
CA HIS A 181 -14.91 -1.65 -11.88
C HIS A 181 -14.58 -2.65 -10.77
N SER A 182 -14.00 -2.16 -9.66
CA SER A 182 -13.69 -2.97 -8.48
C SER A 182 -14.94 -3.60 -7.86
N LEU A 183 -16.02 -2.83 -7.68
CA LEU A 183 -17.29 -3.34 -7.16
C LEU A 183 -17.91 -4.37 -8.12
N LYS A 184 -17.83 -4.12 -9.42
CA LYS A 184 -18.35 -5.04 -10.45
C LYS A 184 -17.62 -6.38 -10.43
N SER A 185 -16.30 -6.37 -10.27
CA SER A 185 -15.49 -7.60 -10.22
C SER A 185 -15.75 -8.46 -8.97
N CYS A 186 -16.24 -7.86 -7.88
CA CYS A 186 -16.52 -8.52 -6.61
C CYS A 186 -18.03 -8.65 -6.30
N ALA A 187 -18.92 -8.25 -7.22
CA ALA A 187 -20.36 -8.11 -6.95
C ALA A 187 -21.01 -9.43 -6.47
N ASP A 188 -20.62 -10.57 -7.04
CA ASP A 188 -21.19 -11.88 -6.69
C ASP A 188 -20.92 -12.24 -5.23
N ASP A 189 -19.70 -12.03 -4.77
CA ASP A 189 -19.31 -12.35 -3.41
C ASP A 189 -19.82 -11.29 -2.40
N LEU A 190 -19.85 -10.01 -2.79
CA LEU A 190 -20.45 -8.95 -1.96
C LEU A 190 -21.96 -9.16 -1.75
N ARG A 191 -22.65 -9.80 -2.69
CA ARG A 191 -24.07 -10.17 -2.53
C ARG A 191 -24.30 -11.25 -1.47
N ALA A 192 -23.30 -12.07 -1.18
CA ALA A 192 -23.40 -13.16 -0.22
C ALA A 192 -23.52 -12.67 1.24
N ASP A 193 -22.99 -11.48 1.54
CA ASP A 193 -23.12 -10.83 2.85
C ASP A 193 -24.17 -9.71 2.78
N SER A 194 -25.18 -9.73 3.64
CA SER A 194 -26.30 -8.80 3.61
C SER A 194 -25.89 -7.35 3.84
N GLU A 195 -24.92 -7.10 4.72
CA GLU A 195 -24.41 -5.76 5.01
C GLU A 195 -23.50 -5.24 3.89
N ALA A 196 -22.61 -6.07 3.35
CA ALA A 196 -21.78 -5.72 2.21
C ALA A 196 -22.63 -5.40 0.98
N ARG A 197 -23.65 -6.23 0.68
CA ARG A 197 -24.63 -5.97 -0.38
C ARG A 197 -25.30 -4.62 -0.19
N ARG A 198 -25.80 -4.32 0.99
CA ARG A 198 -26.54 -3.09 1.30
C ARG A 198 -25.69 -1.83 1.12
N ILE A 199 -24.38 -1.90 1.41
CA ILE A 199 -23.47 -0.76 1.37
C ILE A 199 -22.85 -0.59 -0.02
N PHE A 200 -22.31 -1.66 -0.58
CA PHE A 200 -21.42 -1.61 -1.75
C PHE A 200 -22.12 -1.91 -3.08
N LEU A 201 -23.38 -2.35 -3.06
CA LEU A 201 -24.15 -2.60 -4.26
C LEU A 201 -25.42 -1.72 -4.30
N ASP A 202 -25.89 -1.47 -5.50
CA ASP A 202 -27.16 -0.76 -5.72
C ASP A 202 -28.37 -1.61 -5.23
N PRO A 203 -29.58 -1.06 -5.16
CA PRO A 203 -30.76 -1.83 -4.76
C PRO A 203 -31.02 -3.08 -5.61
N GLY A 204 -30.56 -3.10 -6.87
CA GLY A 204 -30.63 -4.25 -7.77
C GLY A 204 -29.53 -5.29 -7.53
N GLY A 205 -28.61 -5.05 -6.60
CA GLY A 205 -27.47 -5.93 -6.28
C GLY A 205 -26.36 -5.88 -7.33
N LYS A 206 -26.25 -4.78 -8.09
CA LYS A 206 -25.17 -4.51 -9.04
C LYS A 206 -24.19 -3.48 -8.46
N ALA A 207 -23.01 -3.38 -9.06
CA ALA A 207 -22.07 -2.32 -8.73
C ALA A 207 -22.71 -0.93 -8.92
N TRP A 208 -22.50 -0.03 -7.95
CA TRP A 208 -22.93 1.37 -8.06
C TRP A 208 -22.46 1.97 -9.39
N PRO A 209 -23.35 2.61 -10.19
CA PRO A 209 -22.96 3.25 -11.44
C PRO A 209 -21.92 4.37 -11.24
N VAL A 210 -21.08 4.58 -12.25
CA VAL A 210 -20.18 5.75 -12.29
C VAL A 210 -21.02 7.03 -12.23
N GLY A 211 -20.60 7.99 -11.40
CA GLY A 211 -21.32 9.25 -11.18
C GLY A 211 -22.36 9.20 -10.07
N SER A 212 -22.72 8.01 -9.54
CA SER A 212 -23.58 7.90 -8.36
C SER A 212 -22.81 8.30 -7.09
N THR A 213 -23.55 8.59 -6.02
CA THR A 213 -22.97 8.93 -4.70
C THR A 213 -23.01 7.73 -3.78
N LEU A 214 -21.84 7.27 -3.31
CA LEU A 214 -21.74 6.22 -2.30
C LEU A 214 -21.72 6.84 -0.90
N ILE A 215 -22.73 6.52 -0.07
CA ILE A 215 -22.86 6.97 1.31
C ILE A 215 -22.70 5.78 2.26
N GLN A 216 -21.84 5.92 3.28
CA GLN A 216 -21.50 4.86 4.23
C GLN A 216 -21.89 5.27 5.66
N LYS A 217 -23.20 5.38 5.94
CA LYS A 217 -23.74 5.92 7.22
C LYS A 217 -23.23 5.17 8.46
N ASP A 218 -23.08 3.84 8.36
CA ASP A 218 -22.61 3.03 9.48
C ASP A 218 -21.13 3.26 9.75
N LEU A 219 -20.33 3.37 8.69
CA LEU A 219 -18.91 3.71 8.80
C LEU A 219 -18.72 5.13 9.36
N ALA A 220 -19.57 6.10 8.94
CA ALA A 220 -19.55 7.44 9.51
C ALA A 220 -19.82 7.44 11.03
N ARG A 221 -20.75 6.59 11.51
CA ARG A 221 -20.98 6.42 12.96
C ARG A 221 -19.77 5.82 13.67
N SER A 222 -19.16 4.81 13.10
CA SER A 222 -17.94 4.19 13.66
C SER A 222 -16.79 5.18 13.74
N LEU A 223 -16.57 5.98 12.68
CA LEU A 223 -15.54 7.04 12.65
C LEU A 223 -15.82 8.15 13.67
N ARG A 224 -17.09 8.55 13.90
CA ARG A 224 -17.46 9.50 14.96
C ARG A 224 -17.18 8.92 16.35
N LEU A 225 -17.48 7.64 16.58
CA LEU A 225 -17.13 6.99 17.85
C LEU A 225 -15.62 7.00 18.11
N LEU A 226 -14.81 6.79 17.07
CA LEU A 226 -13.35 6.90 17.16
C LEU A 226 -12.90 8.33 17.44
N SER A 227 -13.53 9.31 16.80
CA SER A 227 -13.28 10.73 17.04
C SER A 227 -13.58 11.14 18.50
N ASP A 228 -14.71 10.70 19.02
CA ASP A 228 -15.20 11.12 20.34
C ASP A 228 -14.52 10.37 21.50
N LYS A 229 -14.22 9.08 21.33
CA LYS A 229 -13.76 8.18 22.40
C LYS A 229 -12.35 7.61 22.16
N GLY A 230 -11.70 8.01 21.09
CA GLY A 230 -10.39 7.48 20.72
C GLY A 230 -10.41 6.02 20.23
N PRO A 231 -9.21 5.42 20.01
CA PRO A 231 -9.09 4.07 19.47
C PRO A 231 -9.70 2.98 20.36
N ASP A 232 -9.90 3.25 21.65
CA ASP A 232 -10.52 2.30 22.58
C ASP A 232 -11.99 2.01 22.25
N ALA A 233 -12.66 2.91 21.51
CA ALA A 233 -13.99 2.62 20.95
C ALA A 233 -13.99 1.38 20.05
N PHE A 234 -12.89 1.14 19.32
CA PHE A 234 -12.71 -0.02 18.46
C PHE A 234 -12.33 -1.30 19.22
N TYR A 235 -11.42 -1.18 20.21
CA TYR A 235 -10.80 -2.35 20.85
C TYR A 235 -11.47 -2.78 22.16
N LEU A 236 -12.10 -1.85 22.86
CA LEU A 236 -12.73 -2.09 24.17
C LEU A 236 -14.23 -1.78 24.17
N GLY A 237 -14.66 -0.87 23.29
CA GLY A 237 -15.98 -0.26 23.30
C GLY A 237 -17.06 -1.01 22.48
N ASP A 238 -17.98 -0.21 21.92
CA ASP A 238 -19.15 -0.70 21.18
C ASP A 238 -18.76 -1.44 19.89
N ILE A 239 -17.73 -0.96 19.17
CA ILE A 239 -17.26 -1.61 17.95
C ILE A 239 -16.72 -3.01 18.27
N ALA A 240 -15.89 -3.16 19.33
CA ALA A 240 -15.40 -4.46 19.78
C ALA A 240 -16.55 -5.42 20.13
N SER A 241 -17.59 -4.90 20.75
CA SER A 241 -18.78 -5.68 21.13
C SER A 241 -19.56 -6.18 19.92
N ARG A 242 -19.65 -5.36 18.85
CA ARG A 242 -20.31 -5.73 17.59
C ARG A 242 -19.49 -6.75 16.81
N ILE A 243 -18.16 -6.56 16.70
CA ILE A 243 -17.25 -7.52 16.08
C ILE A 243 -17.38 -8.88 16.78
N HIS A 244 -17.25 -8.92 18.10
CA HIS A 244 -17.35 -10.18 18.86
C HIS A 244 -18.71 -10.88 18.70
N ARG A 245 -19.79 -10.12 18.70
CA ARG A 245 -21.15 -10.69 18.51
C ARG A 245 -21.29 -11.33 17.13
N ASP A 246 -20.82 -10.67 16.08
CA ASP A 246 -20.86 -11.20 14.71
C ASP A 246 -19.97 -12.44 14.58
N MET A 247 -18.75 -12.39 15.10
CA MET A 247 -17.83 -13.53 15.15
C MET A 247 -18.46 -14.74 15.84
N SER A 248 -19.02 -14.55 17.05
CA SER A 248 -19.64 -15.63 17.84
C SER A 248 -20.86 -16.23 17.17
N ALA A 249 -21.66 -15.41 16.47
CA ALA A 249 -22.87 -15.87 15.80
C ALA A 249 -22.60 -16.63 14.49
N GLN A 250 -21.46 -16.39 13.84
CA GLN A 250 -21.17 -16.84 12.48
C GLN A 250 -19.86 -17.65 12.37
N GLY A 251 -19.37 -18.21 13.50
CA GLY A 251 -18.22 -19.11 13.51
C GLY A 251 -16.86 -18.44 13.30
N GLY A 252 -16.74 -17.15 13.56
CA GLY A 252 -15.46 -16.46 13.57
C GLY A 252 -14.71 -16.64 14.90
N LEU A 253 -13.44 -16.26 14.95
CA LEU A 253 -12.55 -16.55 16.07
C LEU A 253 -12.21 -15.33 16.94
N ILE A 254 -12.39 -14.10 16.44
CA ILE A 254 -11.98 -12.88 17.16
C ILE A 254 -12.90 -12.65 18.36
N THR A 255 -12.31 -12.63 19.55
CA THR A 255 -12.99 -12.36 20.82
C THR A 255 -12.77 -10.91 21.26
N ARG A 256 -13.55 -10.46 22.26
CA ARG A 256 -13.28 -9.15 22.91
C ARG A 256 -11.90 -9.11 23.54
N LYS A 257 -11.39 -10.24 24.04
CA LYS A 257 -10.05 -10.32 24.62
C LYS A 257 -8.97 -10.14 23.55
N ASP A 258 -9.12 -10.76 22.38
CA ASP A 258 -8.17 -10.59 21.28
C ASP A 258 -8.06 -9.12 20.86
N LEU A 259 -9.19 -8.42 20.77
CA LEU A 259 -9.23 -6.99 20.46
C LEU A 259 -8.57 -6.17 21.57
N ALA A 260 -8.92 -6.41 22.83
CA ALA A 260 -8.38 -5.69 24.00
C ALA A 260 -6.87 -5.86 24.15
N ASP A 261 -6.35 -7.04 23.81
CA ASP A 261 -4.92 -7.39 23.91
C ASP A 261 -4.10 -6.95 22.69
N TYR A 262 -4.74 -6.47 21.62
CA TYR A 262 -3.99 -6.03 20.44
C TYR A 262 -3.10 -4.82 20.72
N ARG A 263 -1.83 -4.89 20.30
CA ARG A 263 -0.82 -3.82 20.40
C ARG A 263 -0.06 -3.69 19.09
N THR A 264 0.25 -2.46 18.72
CA THR A 264 1.26 -2.14 17.69
C THR A 264 2.66 -2.41 18.22
N VAL A 265 3.63 -2.57 17.33
CA VAL A 265 5.04 -2.74 17.69
C VAL A 265 5.89 -1.74 16.91
N GLU A 266 6.70 -0.96 17.61
CA GLU A 266 7.77 -0.19 16.98
C GLU A 266 8.97 -1.09 16.74
N ARG A 267 9.44 -1.14 15.49
CA ARG A 267 10.57 -1.96 15.08
C ARG A 267 11.69 -1.09 14.50
N LYS A 268 12.90 -1.59 14.55
CA LYS A 268 14.04 -0.96 13.84
C LYS A 268 13.90 -1.30 12.35
N PRO A 269 13.90 -0.29 11.44
CA PRO A 269 13.88 -0.55 10.01
C PRO A 269 15.05 -1.43 9.56
N VAL A 270 14.83 -2.26 8.54
CA VAL A 270 15.95 -2.84 7.77
C VAL A 270 16.64 -1.69 7.06
N LYS A 271 17.99 -1.67 7.16
CA LYS A 271 18.82 -0.65 6.53
C LYS A 271 19.85 -1.32 5.62
N GLY A 272 20.03 -0.75 4.43
CA GLY A 272 21.06 -1.13 3.47
C GLY A 272 21.64 0.10 2.78
N TYR A 273 22.70 -0.10 2.01
CA TYR A 273 23.32 0.92 1.17
C TYR A 273 23.42 0.39 -0.25
N TYR A 274 23.10 1.23 -1.22
CA TYR A 274 23.17 0.91 -2.62
C TYR A 274 23.62 2.13 -3.42
N ARG A 275 24.79 2.07 -4.06
CA ARG A 275 25.35 3.15 -4.88
C ARG A 275 25.25 4.54 -4.22
N GLY A 276 25.70 4.65 -2.97
CA GLY A 276 25.68 5.91 -2.21
C GLY A 276 24.38 6.22 -1.48
N TRP A 277 23.26 5.56 -1.82
CA TRP A 277 21.97 5.76 -1.17
C TRP A 277 21.80 4.88 0.07
N LYS A 278 21.27 5.45 1.14
CA LYS A 278 20.80 4.70 2.31
C LYS A 278 19.35 4.27 2.08
N ILE A 279 19.14 2.97 2.05
CA ILE A 279 17.82 2.35 1.85
C ILE A 279 17.27 1.95 3.22
N MET A 280 16.05 2.36 3.52
CA MET A 280 15.33 1.97 4.73
C MET A 280 13.99 1.38 4.33
N SER A 281 13.64 0.21 4.88
CA SER A 281 12.37 -0.43 4.55
C SER A 281 11.88 -1.32 5.71
N MET A 282 10.69 -1.91 5.54
CA MET A 282 10.02 -2.65 6.60
C MET A 282 10.77 -3.94 6.98
N PRO A 283 11.03 -4.15 8.29
CA PRO A 283 11.58 -5.42 8.80
C PRO A 283 10.49 -6.51 8.88
N PRO A 284 10.86 -7.76 9.17
CA PRO A 284 9.89 -8.79 9.53
C PRO A 284 8.93 -8.33 10.66
N PRO A 285 7.63 -8.69 10.59
CA PRO A 285 7.03 -9.75 9.79
C PRO A 285 6.77 -9.40 8.32
N SER A 286 7.33 -8.33 7.78
CA SER A 286 7.42 -8.16 6.33
C SER A 286 8.73 -8.69 5.77
N SER A 287 8.65 -9.40 4.66
CA SER A 287 9.80 -9.82 3.86
C SER A 287 10.35 -8.67 2.99
N GLY A 288 9.56 -7.61 2.82
CA GLY A 288 9.78 -6.58 1.83
C GLY A 288 11.13 -5.89 1.92
N GLY A 289 11.44 -5.29 3.07
CA GLY A 289 12.68 -4.54 3.23
C GLY A 289 13.92 -5.42 3.20
N LEU A 290 13.83 -6.62 3.77
CA LEU A 290 14.95 -7.56 3.76
C LEU A 290 15.33 -7.96 2.33
N HIS A 291 14.34 -8.39 1.53
CA HIS A 291 14.62 -8.84 0.16
C HIS A 291 14.91 -7.69 -0.80
N LEU A 292 14.37 -6.50 -0.57
CA LEU A 292 14.78 -5.31 -1.30
C LEU A 292 16.30 -5.07 -1.15
N VAL A 293 16.80 -5.04 0.10
CA VAL A 293 18.23 -4.84 0.37
C VAL A 293 19.07 -6.00 -0.15
N GLN A 294 18.60 -7.25 0.01
CA GLN A 294 19.30 -8.44 -0.52
C GLN A 294 19.47 -8.38 -2.04
N MET A 295 18.40 -8.07 -2.78
CA MET A 295 18.46 -7.98 -4.24
C MET A 295 19.33 -6.82 -4.71
N LEU A 296 19.27 -5.66 -4.06
CA LEU A 296 20.15 -4.53 -4.35
C LEU A 296 21.63 -4.90 -4.10
N ASN A 297 21.94 -5.65 -3.04
CA ASN A 297 23.29 -6.15 -2.79
C ASN A 297 23.78 -7.13 -3.87
N ILE A 298 22.89 -7.94 -4.46
CA ILE A 298 23.23 -8.79 -5.61
C ILE A 298 23.49 -7.92 -6.86
N MET A 299 22.57 -6.99 -7.16
CA MET A 299 22.63 -6.13 -8.34
C MET A 299 23.85 -5.21 -8.36
N GLU A 300 24.39 -4.83 -7.20
CA GLU A 300 25.59 -3.98 -7.08
C GLU A 300 26.83 -4.55 -7.75
N HIS A 301 26.88 -5.88 -7.97
CA HIS A 301 27.96 -6.59 -8.65
C HIS A 301 27.83 -6.62 -10.19
N PHE A 302 26.83 -5.94 -10.75
CA PHE A 302 26.58 -5.85 -12.18
C PHE A 302 26.48 -4.39 -12.62
N PRO A 303 26.92 -4.05 -13.84
CA PRO A 303 26.81 -2.69 -14.38
C PRO A 303 25.39 -2.46 -14.93
N ILE A 304 24.40 -2.36 -14.04
CA ILE A 304 22.98 -2.22 -14.38
C ILE A 304 22.72 -0.92 -15.16
N ASP A 305 23.44 0.15 -14.81
CA ASP A 305 23.45 1.45 -15.46
C ASP A 305 23.88 1.36 -16.94
N ASP A 306 24.96 0.60 -17.23
CA ASP A 306 25.46 0.39 -18.59
C ASP A 306 24.51 -0.46 -19.43
N TYR A 307 23.78 -1.39 -18.82
CA TYR A 307 22.84 -2.25 -19.55
C TYR A 307 21.65 -1.46 -20.11
N GLY A 308 21.29 -0.35 -19.49
CA GLY A 308 20.11 0.43 -19.80
C GLY A 308 18.80 -0.17 -19.28
N PRO A 309 17.77 0.68 -19.11
CA PRO A 309 16.50 0.26 -18.53
C PRO A 309 15.78 -0.75 -19.43
N ASN A 310 15.26 -1.80 -18.81
CA ASN A 310 14.51 -2.86 -19.49
C ASN A 310 15.25 -3.56 -20.64
N SER A 311 16.58 -3.47 -20.71
CA SER A 311 17.38 -4.33 -21.59
C SER A 311 17.29 -5.80 -21.17
N ALA A 312 17.54 -6.72 -22.10
CA ALA A 312 17.55 -8.15 -21.78
C ALA A 312 18.55 -8.49 -20.67
N GLN A 313 19.71 -7.80 -20.64
CA GLN A 313 20.74 -7.98 -19.63
C GLN A 313 20.26 -7.54 -18.24
N ALA A 314 19.68 -6.32 -18.13
CA ALA A 314 19.15 -5.83 -16.88
C ALA A 314 18.00 -6.71 -16.35
N ILE A 315 17.02 -7.05 -17.21
CA ILE A 315 15.90 -7.93 -16.83
C ILE A 315 16.41 -9.29 -16.36
N HIS A 316 17.39 -9.86 -17.05
CA HIS A 316 17.97 -11.15 -16.67
C HIS A 316 18.60 -11.13 -15.28
N VAL A 317 19.51 -10.20 -15.03
CA VAL A 317 20.19 -10.09 -13.73
C VAL A 317 19.19 -9.83 -12.59
N VAL A 318 18.26 -8.89 -12.80
CA VAL A 318 17.24 -8.55 -11.80
C VAL A 318 16.33 -9.76 -11.53
N SER A 319 15.92 -10.51 -12.57
CA SER A 319 15.11 -11.72 -12.42
C SER A 319 15.84 -12.83 -11.66
N GLU A 320 17.14 -13.01 -11.93
CA GLU A 320 17.97 -14.00 -11.21
C GLU A 320 18.16 -13.59 -9.73
N ALA A 321 18.29 -12.29 -9.43
CA ALA A 321 18.30 -11.78 -8.05
C ALA A 321 16.95 -12.02 -7.36
N MET A 322 15.83 -11.75 -8.05
CA MET A 322 14.48 -12.05 -7.56
C MET A 322 14.33 -13.53 -7.19
N LYS A 323 14.73 -14.45 -8.05
CA LYS A 323 14.63 -15.90 -7.80
C LYS A 323 15.31 -16.29 -6.49
N ARG A 324 16.54 -15.81 -6.25
CA ARG A 324 17.32 -16.13 -5.05
C ARG A 324 16.69 -15.54 -3.78
N ALA A 325 16.24 -14.29 -3.85
CA ALA A 325 15.58 -13.63 -2.73
C ALA A 325 14.26 -14.34 -2.34
N TYR A 326 13.45 -14.75 -3.33
CA TYR A 326 12.20 -15.47 -3.04
C TYR A 326 12.44 -16.91 -2.57
N ALA A 327 13.51 -17.56 -3.00
CA ALA A 327 13.93 -18.84 -2.44
C ALA A 327 14.24 -18.69 -0.93
N ASP A 328 15.03 -17.69 -0.56
CA ASP A 328 15.34 -17.39 0.86
C ASP A 328 14.12 -17.00 1.67
N ARG A 329 13.23 -16.14 1.09
CA ARG A 329 11.95 -15.77 1.71
C ARG A 329 11.20 -17.00 2.21
N SER A 330 11.17 -17.98 1.36
CA SER A 330 10.45 -19.21 1.56
C SER A 330 10.88 -19.97 2.83
N ARG A 331 12.13 -19.91 3.15
CA ARG A 331 12.75 -20.69 4.23
C ARG A 331 12.84 -19.94 5.54
N TYR A 332 13.20 -18.65 5.46
CA TYR A 332 13.70 -17.93 6.63
C TYR A 332 12.67 -16.98 7.26
N LEU A 333 11.63 -16.57 6.53
CA LEU A 333 10.77 -15.49 6.94
C LEU A 333 9.50 -15.95 7.67
N GLY A 334 9.04 -15.10 8.59
CA GLY A 334 7.87 -15.25 9.43
C GLY A 334 7.81 -14.12 10.45
N ASP A 335 7.07 -14.34 11.54
CA ASP A 335 7.00 -13.38 12.63
C ASP A 335 8.28 -13.45 13.50
N PRO A 336 9.04 -12.36 13.66
CA PRO A 336 10.25 -12.31 14.46
C PRO A 336 9.98 -12.49 15.96
N ASP A 337 8.75 -12.26 16.43
CA ASP A 337 8.35 -12.46 17.82
C ASP A 337 8.14 -13.95 18.13
N PHE A 338 8.08 -14.83 17.10
CA PHE A 338 7.88 -16.29 17.20
C PHE A 338 9.06 -17.10 16.66
N SER A 339 9.91 -16.54 15.85
CA SER A 339 11.03 -17.25 15.21
C SER A 339 12.23 -16.34 14.99
N GLU A 340 13.42 -16.84 15.26
CA GLU A 340 14.65 -16.15 14.92
C GLU A 340 14.81 -16.07 13.38
N ILE A 341 15.01 -14.85 12.87
CA ILE A 341 15.19 -14.58 11.44
C ILE A 341 16.61 -14.04 11.23
N PRO A 342 17.43 -14.65 10.36
CA PRO A 342 18.83 -14.26 10.18
C PRO A 342 18.96 -13.00 9.30
N VAL A 343 18.32 -11.89 9.72
CA VAL A 343 18.25 -10.63 8.96
C VAL A 343 19.63 -10.14 8.58
N ALA A 344 20.55 -10.03 9.54
CA ALA A 344 21.88 -9.49 9.31
C ALA A 344 22.67 -10.30 8.26
N GLN A 345 22.52 -11.63 8.26
CA GLN A 345 23.17 -12.50 7.28
C GLN A 345 22.60 -12.31 5.88
N LEU A 346 21.26 -12.32 5.74
CA LEU A 346 20.58 -12.24 4.46
C LEU A 346 20.79 -10.89 3.74
N ILE A 347 20.98 -9.79 4.50
CA ILE A 347 21.25 -8.47 3.93
C ILE A 347 22.76 -8.11 3.90
N SER A 348 23.64 -9.04 4.22
CA SER A 348 25.08 -8.75 4.20
C SER A 348 25.60 -8.63 2.76
N LYS A 349 26.55 -7.70 2.53
CA LYS A 349 27.19 -7.51 1.23
C LYS A 349 27.89 -8.80 0.75
N ASN A 350 28.52 -9.53 1.70
CA ASN A 350 29.19 -10.79 1.37
C ASN A 350 28.22 -11.87 0.87
N TYR A 351 27.03 -11.97 1.49
CA TYR A 351 25.99 -12.90 1.03
C TYR A 351 25.47 -12.49 -0.36
N GLY A 352 25.21 -11.20 -0.58
CA GLY A 352 24.84 -10.67 -1.90
C GLY A 352 25.88 -10.97 -2.97
N LYS A 353 27.19 -10.81 -2.66
CA LYS A 353 28.28 -11.16 -3.55
C LYS A 353 28.28 -12.65 -3.93
N ASN A 354 28.17 -13.54 -2.94
CA ASN A 354 28.14 -14.99 -3.20
C ASN A 354 26.97 -15.37 -4.12
N LEU A 355 25.79 -14.80 -3.91
CA LEU A 355 24.62 -15.04 -4.77
C LEU A 355 24.81 -14.45 -6.17
N ALA A 356 25.51 -13.31 -6.30
CA ALA A 356 25.81 -12.69 -7.59
C ALA A 356 26.77 -13.57 -8.44
N GLU A 357 27.76 -14.19 -7.81
CA GLU A 357 28.74 -15.06 -8.48
C GLU A 357 28.10 -16.31 -9.13
N GLU A 358 26.92 -16.72 -8.66
CA GLU A 358 26.14 -17.81 -9.24
C GLU A 358 25.39 -17.40 -10.52
N ILE A 359 25.16 -16.11 -10.75
CA ILE A 359 24.38 -15.61 -11.89
C ILE A 359 25.27 -15.64 -13.15
N LYS A 360 24.82 -16.38 -14.17
CA LYS A 360 25.57 -16.54 -15.44
C LYS A 360 25.00 -15.59 -16.51
N PRO A 361 25.81 -14.73 -17.12
CA PRO A 361 25.34 -13.88 -18.22
C PRO A 361 24.74 -14.72 -19.37
N GLY A 362 23.56 -14.31 -19.85
CA GLY A 362 22.91 -14.92 -21.00
C GLY A 362 22.41 -16.36 -20.81
N ARG A 363 22.32 -16.84 -19.60
CA ARG A 363 21.78 -18.17 -19.28
C ARG A 363 21.10 -18.17 -17.89
N ILE A 364 19.83 -18.57 -17.82
CA ILE A 364 19.13 -18.72 -16.53
C ILE A 364 19.75 -19.83 -15.67
N THR A 365 19.56 -19.68 -14.36
CA THR A 365 19.61 -20.79 -13.41
C THR A 365 18.17 -21.30 -13.23
N PRO A 366 17.81 -22.53 -13.64
CA PRO A 366 16.47 -23.05 -13.40
C PRO A 366 16.10 -22.96 -11.93
N SER A 367 14.85 -22.58 -11.62
CA SER A 367 14.39 -22.42 -10.22
C SER A 367 14.52 -23.68 -9.39
N SER A 368 14.47 -24.87 -10.03
CA SER A 368 14.71 -26.16 -9.38
C SER A 368 16.15 -26.37 -8.89
N GLN A 369 17.11 -25.58 -9.41
CA GLN A 369 18.52 -25.61 -8.99
C GLN A 369 18.85 -24.50 -7.98
N ILE A 370 17.96 -23.54 -7.79
CA ILE A 370 18.11 -22.51 -6.77
C ILE A 370 17.51 -23.02 -5.47
N THR A 371 18.38 -23.38 -4.54
CA THR A 371 17.97 -23.71 -3.18
C THR A 371 18.06 -22.46 -2.31
N PRO A 372 17.15 -22.27 -1.36
CA PRO A 372 17.38 -21.30 -0.30
C PRO A 372 18.75 -21.57 0.29
N GLY A 373 19.57 -20.55 0.49
CA GLY A 373 20.97 -20.71 0.90
C GLY A 373 21.23 -21.69 2.05
N LEU A 374 20.20 -22.33 2.60
CA LEU A 374 20.21 -23.29 3.71
C LEU A 374 19.09 -24.36 3.64
N GLY A 375 18.39 -24.65 2.49
CA GLY A 375 17.42 -25.76 2.34
C GLY A 375 16.00 -25.44 1.81
N PRO A 376 15.09 -26.42 1.58
CA PRO A 376 13.95 -26.26 0.67
C PRO A 376 12.63 -25.67 1.18
N LEU A 377 11.94 -25.01 0.32
CA LEU A 377 10.55 -24.73 -0.13
C LEU A 377 9.52 -23.99 0.72
N ALA A 378 8.86 -23.00 0.08
CA ALA A 378 7.71 -22.22 0.59
C ALA A 378 6.86 -21.46 -0.46
N PRO A 379 5.54 -21.18 -0.26
CA PRO A 379 4.57 -20.52 -1.19
C PRO A 379 4.19 -19.03 -1.05
N PRO A 380 3.32 -18.47 -2.00
CA PRO A 380 3.03 -17.05 -2.25
C PRO A 380 1.88 -16.35 -1.51
N GLU A 381 1.84 -14.99 -1.67
CA GLU A 381 0.92 -14.00 -1.08
C GLU A 381 -0.07 -13.35 -2.08
N SER A 382 -1.04 -12.65 -1.53
CA SER A 382 -2.17 -11.93 -2.14
C SER A 382 -1.80 -10.69 -3.00
N ARG A 383 -2.77 -10.20 -3.84
CA ARG A 383 -2.55 -9.13 -4.83
C ARG A 383 -3.06 -7.75 -4.42
N GLU A 384 -3.91 -7.60 -3.40
CA GLU A 384 -4.59 -6.36 -3.08
C GLU A 384 -4.02 -5.69 -1.82
N THR A 385 -3.68 -4.42 -1.98
CA THR A 385 -3.06 -3.59 -0.93
C THR A 385 -3.24 -2.14 -1.37
N THR A 386 -3.08 -1.17 -0.48
CA THR A 386 -2.90 0.23 -0.86
C THR A 386 -1.64 0.81 -0.24
N HIS A 387 -1.08 1.79 -0.93
CA HIS A 387 0.11 2.51 -0.51
C HIS A 387 -0.11 4.02 -0.63
N PHE A 388 0.49 4.78 0.29
CA PHE A 388 0.60 6.23 0.20
C PHE A 388 1.91 6.73 0.81
N SER A 389 2.40 7.84 0.25
CA SER A 389 3.66 8.49 0.64
C SER A 389 3.44 9.98 0.88
N VAL A 390 4.09 10.52 1.91
CA VAL A 390 4.03 11.93 2.30
C VAL A 390 5.43 12.42 2.67
N ILE A 391 5.79 13.64 2.24
CA ILE A 391 6.95 14.39 2.75
C ILE A 391 6.47 15.81 3.08
N ASP A 392 6.75 16.31 4.29
CA ASP A 392 6.48 17.69 4.68
C ASP A 392 7.67 18.62 4.39
N ARG A 393 7.49 19.91 4.65
CA ARG A 393 8.50 20.94 4.37
C ARG A 393 9.76 20.81 5.23
N GLU A 394 9.65 20.20 6.41
CA GLU A 394 10.76 19.95 7.33
C GLU A 394 11.59 18.71 6.93
N GLY A 395 11.13 17.93 5.91
CA GLY A 395 11.76 16.71 5.47
C GLY A 395 11.34 15.48 6.28
N ASN A 396 10.32 15.57 7.15
CA ASN A 396 9.74 14.36 7.69
C ASN A 396 9.06 13.59 6.57
N ALA A 397 9.27 12.28 6.53
CA ALA A 397 8.75 11.43 5.47
C ALA A 397 8.01 10.22 6.05
N VAL A 398 6.87 9.90 5.45
CA VAL A 398 6.07 8.71 5.76
C VAL A 398 5.84 7.91 4.50
N SER A 399 6.10 6.61 4.59
CA SER A 399 5.76 5.59 3.59
C SER A 399 4.89 4.55 4.26
N ASN A 400 3.64 4.41 3.85
CA ASN A 400 2.67 3.54 4.50
C ASN A 400 2.01 2.58 3.52
N THR A 401 2.00 1.30 3.88
CA THR A 401 1.32 0.25 3.13
C THR A 401 0.40 -0.53 4.06
N TYR A 402 -0.90 -0.63 3.74
CA TYR A 402 -1.86 -1.35 4.55
C TYR A 402 -2.93 -2.03 3.69
N THR A 403 -3.65 -3.01 4.25
CA THR A 403 -4.44 -3.94 3.45
C THR A 403 -5.59 -4.56 4.23
N LEU A 404 -6.48 -5.22 3.49
CA LEU A 404 -7.43 -6.23 3.96
C LEU A 404 -7.06 -7.64 3.45
N ASN A 405 -5.92 -7.80 2.76
CA ASN A 405 -5.40 -8.88 1.95
C ASN A 405 -6.02 -8.93 0.54
N PHE A 406 -7.24 -9.39 0.33
CA PHE A 406 -7.93 -9.34 -0.98
C PHE A 406 -8.82 -8.10 -1.11
N SER A 407 -9.27 -7.80 -2.34
CA SER A 407 -10.26 -6.75 -2.58
C SER A 407 -11.48 -6.94 -1.68
N TYR A 408 -11.75 -5.93 -0.82
CA TYR A 408 -12.78 -5.94 0.23
C TYR A 408 -12.57 -7.02 1.31
N GLY A 409 -11.36 -7.50 1.50
CA GLY A 409 -11.02 -8.52 2.49
C GLY A 409 -11.80 -9.82 2.34
N SER A 410 -12.43 -10.27 3.40
CA SER A 410 -13.34 -11.43 3.39
C SER A 410 -14.69 -11.15 2.69
N ARG A 411 -14.91 -9.88 2.25
CA ARG A 411 -16.18 -9.37 1.68
C ARG A 411 -17.36 -9.39 2.64
N ILE A 412 -17.05 -9.45 3.93
CA ILE A 412 -17.99 -9.45 5.05
C ILE A 412 -17.89 -8.12 5.77
N VAL A 413 -19.03 -7.50 6.04
CA VAL A 413 -19.14 -6.28 6.85
C VAL A 413 -19.73 -6.61 8.20
N VAL A 414 -19.08 -6.14 9.26
CA VAL A 414 -19.62 -6.29 10.62
C VAL A 414 -20.92 -5.48 10.76
N PRO A 415 -22.04 -6.13 11.11
CA PRO A 415 -23.36 -5.47 11.13
C PRO A 415 -23.42 -4.18 11.95
N GLY A 416 -23.93 -3.11 11.31
CA GLY A 416 -24.12 -1.79 11.91
C GLY A 416 -22.84 -1.00 12.18
N THR A 417 -21.67 -1.45 11.67
CA THR A 417 -20.40 -0.71 11.82
C THR A 417 -19.87 -0.14 10.49
N GLY A 418 -20.24 -0.74 9.36
CA GLY A 418 -19.68 -0.42 8.05
C GLY A 418 -18.22 -0.90 7.87
N ILE A 419 -17.69 -1.68 8.81
CA ILE A 419 -16.29 -2.13 8.81
C ILE A 419 -16.19 -3.47 8.08
N LEU A 420 -15.41 -3.49 6.99
CA LEU A 420 -15.02 -4.70 6.29
C LEU A 420 -14.02 -5.51 7.12
N LEU A 421 -14.21 -6.82 7.20
CA LEU A 421 -13.28 -7.76 7.81
C LEU A 421 -12.19 -8.12 6.82
N ASN A 422 -10.94 -8.15 7.31
CA ASN A 422 -9.82 -8.67 6.54
C ASN A 422 -9.93 -10.19 6.36
N ASN A 423 -9.15 -10.73 5.42
CA ASN A 423 -8.92 -12.17 5.28
C ASN A 423 -7.41 -12.49 5.30
N GLU A 424 -6.73 -11.83 6.21
CA GLU A 424 -5.28 -11.85 6.32
C GLU A 424 -4.71 -13.18 6.83
N MET A 425 -5.56 -14.02 7.47
CA MET A 425 -5.16 -15.38 7.90
C MET A 425 -4.76 -16.29 6.73
N ASP A 426 -5.18 -15.96 5.46
CA ASP A 426 -4.76 -16.66 4.24
C ASP A 426 -3.25 -16.49 3.94
N ASP A 427 -2.60 -15.45 4.48
CA ASP A 427 -1.16 -15.21 4.34
C ASP A 427 -0.29 -16.17 5.18
N PHE A 428 -0.88 -16.89 6.15
CA PHE A 428 -0.18 -17.98 6.81
C PHE A 428 0.04 -19.17 5.89
N SER A 429 1.04 -19.96 6.20
CA SER A 429 1.25 -21.30 5.60
C SER A 429 0.30 -22.30 6.24
N ALA A 430 -0.94 -22.34 5.74
CA ALA A 430 -1.99 -23.21 6.30
C ALA A 430 -1.60 -24.70 6.27
N LYS A 431 -0.80 -25.13 5.29
CA LYS A 431 -0.17 -26.45 5.24
C LYS A 431 1.25 -26.30 4.72
N PRO A 432 2.30 -26.36 5.56
CA PRO A 432 3.69 -26.28 5.12
C PRO A 432 3.98 -27.27 3.98
N GLY A 433 4.53 -26.77 2.86
CA GLY A 433 4.81 -27.58 1.68
C GLY A 433 3.69 -27.65 0.64
N THR A 434 2.51 -27.04 0.89
CA THR A 434 1.40 -26.96 -0.06
C THR A 434 1.23 -25.52 -0.57
N PRO A 435 0.96 -25.28 -1.86
CA PRO A 435 0.69 -23.94 -2.39
C PRO A 435 -0.61 -23.35 -1.81
N ASN A 436 -0.60 -22.02 -1.48
CA ASN A 436 -1.83 -21.29 -1.18
C ASN A 436 -2.47 -20.77 -2.49
N ALA A 437 -3.39 -19.80 -2.41
CA ALA A 437 -4.11 -19.20 -3.55
C ALA A 437 -3.24 -18.72 -4.70
N TYR A 438 -2.00 -18.43 -4.46
CA TYR A 438 -1.11 -17.75 -5.39
C TYR A 438 0.06 -18.63 -5.89
N GLY A 439 0.03 -19.92 -5.52
CA GLY A 439 1.04 -20.90 -5.95
C GLY A 439 2.39 -20.81 -5.19
N LEU A 440 2.52 -20.10 -4.03
CA LEU A 440 3.75 -20.09 -3.21
C LEU A 440 3.65 -21.13 -2.06
N ILE A 441 4.75 -21.76 -1.59
CA ILE A 441 4.82 -22.77 -0.52
C ILE A 441 5.39 -22.16 0.79
N GLY A 442 4.72 -22.07 1.96
CA GLY A 442 5.20 -21.53 3.24
C GLY A 442 5.97 -22.54 4.06
N GLY A 443 6.99 -22.06 4.73
CA GLY A 443 7.73 -22.82 5.72
C GLY A 443 6.98 -22.90 7.05
N ARG A 444 7.48 -23.74 7.96
CA ARG A 444 6.96 -23.86 9.33
C ARG A 444 7.00 -22.53 10.10
N ARG A 445 7.93 -21.62 9.75
CA ARG A 445 8.09 -20.31 10.41
C ARG A 445 6.88 -19.40 10.21
N ASN A 446 6.13 -19.58 9.12
CA ASN A 446 4.88 -18.87 8.86
C ASN A 446 3.64 -19.75 9.06
N ALA A 447 3.73 -20.85 9.82
CA ALA A 447 2.55 -21.64 10.19
C ALA A 447 1.66 -20.85 11.17
N ILE A 448 0.34 -21.13 11.14
CA ILE A 448 -0.63 -20.50 12.03
C ILE A 448 -0.33 -20.88 13.49
N GLU A 449 -0.21 -19.86 14.34
CA GLU A 449 -0.10 -19.99 15.79
C GLU A 449 -0.90 -18.86 16.46
N PRO A 450 -1.54 -19.08 17.63
CA PRO A 450 -2.26 -18.04 18.36
C PRO A 450 -1.40 -16.80 18.63
N GLY A 451 -1.94 -15.62 18.35
CA GLY A 451 -1.28 -14.34 18.60
C GLY A 451 -0.14 -13.96 17.63
N LYS A 452 0.21 -14.82 16.69
CA LYS A 452 1.26 -14.62 15.68
C LYS A 452 0.79 -13.70 14.57
N ARG A 453 1.71 -12.91 14.00
CA ARG A 453 1.51 -12.13 12.78
C ARG A 453 1.86 -12.97 11.56
N MET A 454 1.04 -12.92 10.54
CA MET A 454 1.31 -13.55 9.25
C MET A 454 2.37 -12.78 8.47
N LEU A 455 3.21 -13.52 7.73
CA LEU A 455 4.25 -12.95 6.87
C LEU A 455 3.63 -12.05 5.78
N SER A 456 4.27 -10.91 5.52
CA SER A 456 3.85 -9.93 4.52
C SER A 456 4.94 -9.67 3.46
N SER A 457 4.52 -9.17 2.29
CA SER A 457 5.42 -8.61 1.25
C SER A 457 5.31 -7.08 1.13
N MET A 458 4.56 -6.42 1.99
CA MET A 458 4.45 -4.95 1.97
C MET A 458 5.80 -4.29 2.20
N THR A 459 6.20 -3.39 1.30
CA THR A 459 7.54 -2.81 1.22
C THR A 459 7.48 -1.28 1.25
N PRO A 460 6.89 -0.66 2.30
CA PRO A 460 7.05 0.77 2.45
C PRO A 460 8.55 1.07 2.58
N THR A 461 9.04 2.05 1.81
CA THR A 461 10.47 2.32 1.67
C THR A 461 10.75 3.81 1.69
N ILE A 462 11.82 4.20 2.39
CA ILE A 462 12.37 5.55 2.37
C ILE A 462 13.85 5.46 1.99
N LEU A 463 14.27 6.28 1.03
CA LEU A 463 15.66 6.40 0.59
C LEU A 463 16.18 7.77 1.01
N LEU A 464 17.40 7.79 1.51
CA LEU A 464 18.15 9.01 1.78
C LEU A 464 19.39 9.03 0.87
N GLY A 465 19.46 10.03 0.02
CA GLY A 465 20.57 10.27 -0.91
C GLY A 465 21.49 11.37 -0.39
N GLU A 466 22.40 11.80 -1.26
CA GLU A 466 23.20 13.00 -1.05
C GLU A 466 22.34 14.27 -1.18
N ASP A 467 22.87 15.41 -0.75
CA ASP A 467 22.21 16.72 -0.84
C ASP A 467 20.81 16.77 -0.19
N ASP A 468 20.63 16.09 0.95
CA ASP A 468 19.36 15.99 1.69
C ASP A 468 18.19 15.45 0.85
N THR A 469 18.51 14.65 -0.18
CA THR A 469 17.47 14.03 -1.01
C THR A 469 16.77 12.91 -0.25
N ILE A 470 15.44 13.00 -0.15
CA ILE A 470 14.56 12.04 0.50
C ILE A 470 13.55 11.52 -0.53
N ILE A 471 13.36 10.20 -0.62
CA ILE A 471 12.32 9.60 -1.43
C ILE A 471 11.49 8.68 -0.53
N ALA A 472 10.17 8.85 -0.50
CA ALA A 472 9.25 7.90 0.12
C ALA A 472 8.42 7.22 -0.98
N THR A 473 8.35 5.89 -0.93
CA THR A 473 7.71 5.09 -1.97
C THR A 473 7.24 3.73 -1.48
N GLY A 474 6.36 3.12 -2.25
CA GLY A 474 5.87 1.76 -2.11
C GLY A 474 4.74 1.49 -3.10
N SER A 475 4.13 0.32 -3.01
CA SER A 475 3.10 -0.10 -3.96
C SER A 475 2.16 -1.12 -3.34
N PRO A 476 0.91 -1.27 -3.83
CA PRO A 476 0.15 -2.51 -3.72
C PRO A 476 0.70 -3.57 -4.68
N GLY A 477 0.25 -4.81 -4.55
CA GLY A 477 0.56 -5.86 -5.53
C GLY A 477 0.88 -7.24 -4.95
N GLY A 478 0.65 -7.48 -3.66
CA GLY A 478 0.93 -8.76 -2.98
C GLY A 478 2.40 -9.14 -3.07
N SER A 479 2.71 -10.38 -3.46
CA SER A 479 4.08 -10.84 -3.63
C SER A 479 4.93 -9.98 -4.57
N ARG A 480 4.31 -9.28 -5.53
CA ARG A 480 4.98 -8.43 -6.52
C ARG A 480 5.52 -7.13 -5.94
N ILE A 481 5.04 -6.69 -4.76
CA ILE A 481 5.38 -5.39 -4.15
C ILE A 481 6.89 -5.22 -4.04
N ILE A 482 7.61 -6.23 -3.58
CA ILE A 482 9.07 -6.18 -3.40
C ILE A 482 9.76 -5.86 -4.73
N ASN A 483 9.36 -6.54 -5.79
CA ASN A 483 9.93 -6.38 -7.13
C ASN A 483 9.54 -5.06 -7.80
N ILE A 484 8.36 -4.53 -7.49
CA ILE A 484 7.92 -3.22 -7.97
C ILE A 484 8.79 -2.12 -7.35
N VAL A 485 8.99 -2.17 -6.03
CA VAL A 485 9.82 -1.20 -5.32
C VAL A 485 11.28 -1.32 -5.76
N LEU A 486 11.80 -2.56 -5.94
CA LEU A 486 13.14 -2.80 -6.46
C LEU A 486 13.37 -2.11 -7.82
N GLN A 487 12.46 -2.30 -8.77
CA GLN A 487 12.58 -1.72 -10.12
C GLN A 487 12.44 -0.20 -10.09
N LEU A 488 11.55 0.35 -9.26
CA LEU A 488 11.45 1.80 -9.07
C LEU A 488 12.76 2.38 -8.53
N VAL A 489 13.34 1.75 -7.50
CA VAL A 489 14.61 2.18 -6.88
C VAL A 489 15.75 2.11 -7.91
N SER A 490 15.86 1.02 -8.66
CA SER A 490 16.85 0.87 -9.73
C SER A 490 16.68 1.89 -10.86
N ASN A 491 15.45 2.14 -11.28
CA ASN A 491 15.15 3.14 -12.31
C ASN A 491 15.59 4.56 -11.88
N ILE A 492 15.45 4.90 -10.61
CA ILE A 492 15.89 6.20 -10.08
C ILE A 492 17.41 6.22 -9.91
N ILE A 493 17.99 5.21 -9.27
CA ILE A 493 19.41 5.22 -8.86
C ILE A 493 20.33 4.83 -10.02
N ASP A 494 20.06 3.70 -10.70
CA ASP A 494 20.93 3.19 -11.76
C ASP A 494 20.74 3.93 -13.08
N HIS A 495 19.50 4.31 -13.40
CA HIS A 495 19.17 4.90 -14.69
C HIS A 495 18.88 6.41 -14.63
N GLY A 496 19.02 7.05 -13.47
CA GLY A 496 18.84 8.50 -13.30
C GLY A 496 17.46 9.04 -13.70
N MET A 497 16.42 8.20 -13.63
CA MET A 497 15.07 8.61 -14.02
C MET A 497 14.45 9.50 -12.96
N ASN A 498 13.68 10.52 -13.36
CA ASN A 498 12.78 11.21 -12.45
C ASN A 498 11.67 10.28 -11.96
N VAL A 499 11.00 10.64 -10.86
CA VAL A 499 10.00 9.78 -10.20
C VAL A 499 8.82 9.42 -11.11
N ALA A 500 8.43 10.28 -12.06
CA ALA A 500 7.33 9.98 -12.98
C ALA A 500 7.74 8.95 -14.04
N LYS A 501 8.92 9.11 -14.65
CA LYS A 501 9.45 8.13 -15.61
C LYS A 501 9.71 6.79 -14.96
N ALA A 502 10.32 6.78 -13.78
CA ALA A 502 10.57 5.54 -13.01
C ALA A 502 9.27 4.80 -12.68
N THR A 503 8.20 5.54 -12.33
CA THR A 503 6.87 4.99 -12.04
C THR A 503 6.24 4.33 -13.26
N GLN A 504 6.39 4.89 -14.46
CA GLN A 504 5.71 4.42 -15.67
C GLN A 504 6.46 3.34 -16.43
N THR A 505 7.74 3.14 -16.15
CA THR A 505 8.56 2.12 -16.82
C THR A 505 7.90 0.74 -16.70
N THR A 506 7.85 0.01 -17.82
CA THR A 506 7.33 -1.37 -17.92
C THR A 506 7.94 -2.25 -16.85
N ARG A 507 7.09 -3.00 -16.15
CA ARG A 507 7.50 -3.85 -15.03
C ARG A 507 7.49 -5.32 -15.40
N PHE A 508 8.34 -6.06 -14.69
CA PHE A 508 8.41 -7.50 -14.76
C PHE A 508 8.48 -8.11 -13.36
N HIS A 509 8.21 -9.41 -13.26
CA HIS A 509 8.14 -10.09 -11.98
C HIS A 509 8.57 -11.55 -12.11
N HIS A 510 9.43 -11.97 -11.21
CA HIS A 510 9.75 -13.36 -10.95
C HIS A 510 9.68 -13.62 -9.45
N GLN A 511 9.15 -14.77 -9.05
CA GLN A 511 9.01 -15.12 -7.62
C GLN A 511 9.56 -16.53 -7.31
N TRP A 512 10.60 -16.95 -8.04
CA TRP A 512 11.22 -18.28 -7.96
C TRP A 512 10.32 -19.39 -8.49
N LEU A 513 9.18 -19.67 -7.85
CA LEU A 513 8.18 -20.63 -8.30
C LEU A 513 6.79 -19.94 -8.42
N PRO A 514 6.02 -20.22 -9.46
CA PRO A 514 6.43 -20.97 -10.66
C PRO A 514 7.61 -20.30 -11.37
N ASP A 515 8.45 -21.08 -12.07
CA ASP A 515 9.63 -20.58 -12.80
C ASP A 515 9.22 -19.83 -14.06
N GLU A 516 8.57 -18.68 -13.88
CA GLU A 516 8.00 -17.84 -14.94
C GLU A 516 8.41 -16.38 -14.74
N LEU A 517 8.91 -15.77 -15.81
CA LEU A 517 9.13 -14.33 -15.89
C LEU A 517 7.89 -13.66 -16.48
N ARG A 518 7.12 -12.98 -15.63
CA ARG A 518 5.91 -12.24 -16.02
C ARG A 518 6.28 -10.82 -16.38
N ILE A 519 5.84 -10.34 -17.53
CA ILE A 519 6.20 -9.02 -18.06
C ILE A 519 4.92 -8.30 -18.51
N GLU A 520 4.79 -7.02 -18.15
CA GLU A 520 3.74 -6.12 -18.67
C GLU A 520 3.93 -5.90 -20.18
N ASP A 521 2.86 -5.50 -20.85
CA ASP A 521 2.92 -5.06 -22.23
C ASP A 521 3.86 -3.85 -22.40
N GLY A 522 4.46 -3.69 -23.58
CA GLY A 522 5.33 -2.56 -23.93
C GLY A 522 6.84 -2.86 -23.91
N LEU A 523 7.25 -4.11 -23.69
CA LEU A 523 8.63 -4.50 -23.87
C LEU A 523 8.91 -4.78 -25.37
N GLU A 524 10.10 -4.38 -25.85
CA GLU A 524 10.53 -4.63 -27.24
C GLU A 524 10.58 -6.13 -27.55
N GLN A 525 10.14 -6.49 -28.76
CA GLN A 525 10.09 -7.90 -29.20
C GLN A 525 11.48 -8.55 -29.22
N GLU A 526 12.51 -7.81 -29.61
CA GLU A 526 13.90 -8.31 -29.61
C GLU A 526 14.38 -8.65 -28.19
N THR A 527 14.08 -7.80 -27.22
CA THR A 527 14.40 -8.04 -25.81
C THR A 527 13.73 -9.32 -25.32
N THR A 528 12.42 -9.48 -25.62
CA THR A 528 11.67 -10.69 -25.26
C THR A 528 12.28 -11.95 -25.92
N ALA A 529 12.60 -11.89 -27.21
CA ALA A 529 13.22 -13.02 -27.94
C ALA A 529 14.57 -13.41 -27.34
N ARG A 530 15.38 -12.40 -26.93
CA ARG A 530 16.68 -12.64 -26.28
C ARG A 530 16.54 -13.32 -24.92
N LEU A 531 15.56 -12.87 -24.09
CA LEU A 531 15.25 -13.52 -22.81
C LEU A 531 14.82 -14.97 -22.97
N VAL A 532 13.94 -15.26 -23.93
CA VAL A 532 13.53 -16.63 -24.25
C VAL A 532 14.73 -17.48 -24.71
N LYS A 533 15.63 -16.93 -25.57
CA LYS A 533 16.86 -17.61 -25.99
C LYS A 533 17.78 -17.95 -24.81
N TRP A 534 17.79 -17.13 -23.74
CA TRP A 534 18.55 -17.39 -22.51
C TRP A 534 17.88 -18.39 -21.57
N GLY A 535 16.66 -18.82 -21.90
CA GLY A 535 15.92 -19.87 -21.20
C GLY A 535 14.80 -19.35 -20.29
N HIS A 536 14.52 -18.04 -20.25
CA HIS A 536 13.39 -17.53 -19.48
C HIS A 536 12.05 -18.00 -20.06
N ILE A 537 11.15 -18.46 -19.20
CA ILE A 537 9.75 -18.73 -19.57
C ILE A 537 8.98 -17.41 -19.41
N VAL A 538 8.94 -16.64 -20.50
CA VAL A 538 8.27 -15.34 -20.50
C VAL A 538 6.75 -15.52 -20.60
N ARG A 539 6.01 -14.81 -19.71
CA ARG A 539 4.54 -14.77 -19.70
C ARG A 539 4.06 -13.31 -19.69
N PRO A 540 3.24 -12.91 -20.65
CA PRO A 540 2.59 -11.60 -20.59
C PRO A 540 1.66 -11.52 -19.37
N THR A 541 1.54 -10.33 -18.81
CA THR A 541 0.62 -10.07 -17.67
C THR A 541 0.02 -8.67 -17.79
N GLY A 542 -1.16 -8.47 -17.21
CA GLY A 542 -1.70 -7.13 -16.99
C GLY A 542 -0.85 -6.31 -16.02
N PRO A 543 -1.29 -5.09 -15.69
CA PRO A 543 -0.57 -4.13 -14.85
C PRO A 543 -0.01 -4.73 -13.56
N ILE A 544 1.22 -4.37 -13.21
CA ILE A 544 1.94 -4.83 -12.01
C ILE A 544 2.03 -3.68 -11.01
N GLY A 545 1.15 -3.67 -10.02
CA GLY A 545 1.12 -2.71 -8.91
C GLY A 545 0.71 -1.29 -9.29
N SER A 546 0.91 -0.37 -8.34
CA SER A 546 0.58 1.05 -8.48
C SER A 546 1.40 1.85 -7.47
N THR A 547 2.58 2.32 -7.87
CA THR A 547 3.48 3.06 -6.98
C THR A 547 2.94 4.45 -6.66
N GLN A 548 3.15 4.89 -5.41
CA GLN A 548 2.87 6.24 -4.97
C GLN A 548 4.19 6.79 -4.42
N THR A 549 4.82 7.68 -5.16
CA THR A 549 6.20 8.13 -4.87
C THR A 549 6.25 9.63 -4.71
N VAL A 550 6.87 10.08 -3.62
CA VAL A 550 7.19 11.49 -3.38
C VAL A 550 8.69 11.63 -3.10
N MET A 551 9.27 12.72 -3.54
CA MET A 551 10.69 13.04 -3.43
C MET A 551 10.86 14.49 -3.00
N MET A 552 11.80 14.76 -2.13
CA MET A 552 12.32 16.09 -1.83
C MET A 552 13.82 16.11 -2.15
N SER A 553 14.27 17.14 -2.85
CA SER A 553 15.70 17.36 -3.08
C SER A 553 15.95 18.88 -3.13
N LYS A 554 16.89 19.37 -2.30
CA LYS A 554 17.25 20.81 -2.24
C LYS A 554 16.03 21.73 -2.09
N GLY A 555 15.03 21.31 -1.28
CA GLY A 555 13.81 22.08 -1.03
C GLY A 555 12.77 22.06 -2.16
N VAL A 556 13.03 21.33 -3.25
CA VAL A 556 12.07 21.10 -4.33
C VAL A 556 11.40 19.75 -4.15
N PHE A 557 10.08 19.73 -4.19
CA PHE A 557 9.29 18.49 -4.07
C PHE A 557 8.87 18.02 -5.47
N GLN A 558 8.97 16.72 -5.68
CA GLN A 558 8.50 16.04 -6.88
C GLN A 558 7.70 14.79 -6.48
N GLY A 559 6.66 14.46 -7.23
CA GLY A 559 5.90 13.25 -6.95
C GLY A 559 5.21 12.70 -8.19
N ALA A 560 4.86 11.42 -8.09
CA ALA A 560 4.13 10.71 -9.13
C ALA A 560 3.23 9.63 -8.52
N SER A 561 1.97 9.63 -8.94
CA SER A 561 1.05 8.51 -8.79
C SER A 561 1.06 7.66 -10.04
N ASP A 562 0.96 6.35 -9.86
CA ASP A 562 1.00 5.38 -10.94
C ASP A 562 -0.28 5.41 -11.78
N PRO A 563 -0.20 5.59 -13.11
CA PRO A 563 -1.38 5.63 -13.97
C PRO A 563 -2.01 4.26 -14.24
N ARG A 564 -1.38 3.15 -13.80
CA ARG A 564 -1.89 1.78 -14.01
C ARG A 564 -3.23 1.53 -13.34
N ILE A 565 -3.52 2.25 -12.27
CA ILE A 565 -4.80 2.19 -11.55
C ILE A 565 -5.40 3.59 -11.55
N GLY A 566 -6.66 3.71 -11.96
CA GLY A 566 -7.38 4.96 -11.98
C GLY A 566 -7.66 5.52 -10.57
N GLY A 567 -7.85 6.84 -10.46
CA GLY A 567 -8.20 7.50 -9.19
C GLY A 567 -7.02 7.95 -8.35
N ALA A 568 -5.80 7.46 -8.61
CA ALA A 568 -4.59 7.88 -7.92
C ALA A 568 -4.25 9.36 -8.21
N LEU A 569 -3.75 10.07 -7.20
CA LEU A 569 -3.43 11.49 -7.30
C LEU A 569 -2.17 11.83 -6.50
N THR A 570 -1.34 12.68 -7.09
CA THR A 570 -0.23 13.35 -6.41
C THR A 570 -0.47 14.85 -6.40
N LEU A 571 -0.29 15.47 -5.24
CA LEU A 571 -0.38 16.93 -5.08
C LEU A 571 0.77 17.43 -4.23
N GLY A 572 1.29 18.61 -4.59
CA GLY A 572 2.28 19.37 -3.82
C GLY A 572 1.74 20.74 -3.40
N LEU A 573 2.21 21.25 -2.27
CA LEU A 573 1.92 22.63 -1.86
C LEU A 573 2.71 23.60 -2.75
N SER A 574 2.06 24.67 -3.21
CA SER A 574 2.72 25.80 -3.87
C SER A 574 3.19 26.81 -2.82
N GLY A 575 4.35 27.44 -3.02
CA GLY A 575 4.99 28.34 -2.05
C GLY A 575 4.17 29.57 -1.60
N ASN A 576 3.10 29.91 -2.30
CA ASN A 576 2.25 31.08 -2.00
C ASN A 576 0.96 30.76 -1.21
N SER A 577 0.66 29.50 -0.93
CA SER A 577 -0.60 29.12 -0.23
C SER A 577 -0.59 29.40 1.27
N PHE A 578 0.56 29.79 1.86
CA PHE A 578 0.70 30.02 3.30
C PHE A 578 0.53 31.48 3.77
N LEU A 579 0.43 32.44 2.88
CA LEU A 579 0.49 33.87 3.23
C LEU A 579 -0.84 34.64 3.11
N GLN A 580 -1.95 34.04 2.69
CA GLN A 580 -3.17 34.81 2.45
C GLN A 580 -4.26 34.77 3.53
N ASP A 581 -4.21 33.91 4.55
CA ASP A 581 -5.31 33.80 5.53
C ASP A 581 -4.91 33.91 7.02
N LYS A 582 -3.88 34.67 7.36
CA LYS A 582 -3.63 35.08 8.76
C LYS A 582 -3.66 36.59 8.97
N VAL A 583 -4.68 37.24 8.42
CA VAL A 583 -5.09 38.57 8.94
C VAL A 583 -6.53 38.41 9.45
N LEU A 584 -6.64 37.92 10.66
CA LEU A 584 -7.85 38.14 11.46
C LEU A 584 -7.86 39.61 11.87
N PRO A 585 -8.92 40.38 11.61
CA PRO A 585 -9.05 41.69 12.21
C PRO A 585 -9.15 41.53 13.73
N ARG A 586 -8.31 42.25 14.43
CA ARG A 586 -8.51 42.51 15.85
C ARG A 586 -9.69 43.48 15.97
N GLU A 587 -10.78 43.03 16.54
CA GLU A 587 -11.62 43.82 17.46
C GLU A 587 -12.40 42.85 18.36
#